data_f5d5ab4dc8eb7763254c6af5d4f2b4aa
#
_entry.id   f5d5ab4dc8eb7763254c6af5d4f2b4aa
#
_cell.length_a   1.000
_cell.length_b   1.000
_cell.length_c   1.000
_cell.angle_alpha   90.00
_cell.angle_beta   90.00
_cell.angle_gamma   90.00
#
_symmetry.space_group_name_H-M   'P 1'
#
loop_
_entity.id
_entity.type
_entity.pdbx_description
1 polymer ?
#
loop_
_entity_poly.entity_id
_entity_poly.type
_entity_poly.pdbx_seq_one_letter_code
_entity_poly.pdbx_strand_id
1 'polypeptide(L)'
;MGEGTDGPAAPGRSPALDAAQLEVLRRYGTERDVAAGEVLFADGDETYDLIVMLDGTAEIIQGYGRPGATLIAGYSRSQFLGEIGMLTGQRAYLTAVATSAGRVLAVPAARLRVVMAHEPGLSDLILRTFLLRHSILMRRGAGLTLIGSRFDPDTRRLLEVLARNRLVSTWLDLEGSAEAEAIVRGLDLPVGDLPIVIIPGGPLLRNPGGRTLLDALGLSGAEGPYPAGACDLLVVGGGPAGLAAAVYGASEGLATILAEETALGGQAGTSSRIENLLGFPAGLSGEELATRATLQAQKFGARIKQAARAMSLSSAGGLHQVSFDDGDTVEAKSVIIATGAHYNRLPLDRLTEFEGVGVYYAATQAEAQACGASPVAVVGGGNSAGQAALFLSRTCTEVHVIIRGESLEASMSRYLTDRIEQNPRITVWPRTQVTALTGTGELQGVRIGRAGHQGESELAIRGLFVFIGAEPRTSWLAGQLAEDSHGFLLTGTGVPVSGPGGQTTTPLFLETSRPGIFAVGDVRSGSVKRAAAAIGEGSMAVRLVFDRLQSTGSADPIELGTSLPGA
;
A
#
# COMPACT_ATOMS: atom_id res chain seq x y z
N MET A 1 1.65 51.18 9.44
CA MET A 1 2.47 50.32 10.30
C MET A 1 1.48 49.47 11.09
N GLY A 2 1.44 48.18 10.81
CA GLY A 2 0.62 47.18 11.45
C GLY A 2 1.10 45.82 10.91
N GLU A 3 2.19 45.32 11.47
CA GLU A 3 2.70 44.00 11.20
C GLU A 3 1.73 42.95 11.74
N GLY A 4 1.10 42.23 10.83
CA GLY A 4 0.32 41.03 11.15
C GLY A 4 1.28 39.89 11.48
N THR A 5 1.41 39.57 12.76
CA THR A 5 2.12 38.40 13.28
C THR A 5 1.41 37.13 12.80
N ASP A 6 1.97 36.48 11.79
CA ASP A 6 1.66 35.09 11.47
C ASP A 6 2.16 34.18 12.61
N GLY A 7 1.25 33.90 13.54
CA GLY A 7 1.43 32.83 14.51
C GLY A 7 1.32 31.47 13.83
N PRO A 8 1.95 30.41 14.35
CA PRO A 8 1.90 29.08 13.73
C PRO A 8 0.45 28.63 13.57
N ALA A 9 0.06 28.27 12.35
CA ALA A 9 -1.28 27.82 12.00
C ALA A 9 -1.73 26.68 12.93
N ALA A 10 -2.89 26.84 13.54
CA ALA A 10 -3.50 25.80 14.36
C ALA A 10 -3.64 24.50 13.54
N PRO A 11 -3.40 23.31 14.14
CA PRO A 11 -3.45 22.04 13.43
C PRO A 11 -4.86 21.85 12.83
N GLY A 12 -4.93 21.80 11.48
CA GLY A 12 -6.16 21.61 10.71
C GLY A 12 -6.57 22.77 9.81
N ARG A 13 -5.91 23.92 9.86
CA ARG A 13 -6.17 24.99 8.88
C ARG A 13 -5.56 24.68 7.53
N SER A 14 -6.39 24.71 6.49
CA SER A 14 -5.97 24.66 5.10
C SER A 14 -5.04 25.84 4.78
N PRO A 15 -3.91 25.63 4.10
CA PRO A 15 -3.11 26.74 3.62
C PRO A 15 -3.94 27.64 2.68
N ALA A 16 -3.73 28.94 2.74
CA ALA A 16 -4.28 29.85 1.76
C ALA A 16 -3.39 29.85 0.52
N LEU A 17 -4.00 29.83 -0.66
CA LEU A 17 -3.32 29.97 -1.94
C LEU A 17 -2.90 31.43 -2.13
N ASP A 18 -1.72 31.66 -2.65
CA ASP A 18 -1.28 32.99 -3.06
C ASP A 18 -1.90 33.40 -4.42
N ALA A 19 -1.69 34.66 -4.81
CA ALA A 19 -2.25 35.20 -6.05
C ALA A 19 -1.73 34.49 -7.31
N ALA A 20 -0.47 34.06 -7.31
CA ALA A 20 0.12 33.35 -8.45
C ALA A 20 -0.45 31.94 -8.58
N GLN A 21 -0.61 31.23 -7.46
CA GLN A 21 -1.23 29.91 -7.40
C GLN A 21 -2.69 29.94 -7.83
N LEU A 22 -3.44 30.95 -7.41
CA LEU A 22 -4.83 31.15 -7.85
C LEU A 22 -4.92 31.42 -9.35
N GLU A 23 -4.01 32.23 -9.92
CA GLU A 23 -4.00 32.51 -11.35
C GLU A 23 -3.69 31.27 -12.19
N VAL A 24 -2.82 30.39 -11.69
CA VAL A 24 -2.58 29.09 -12.32
C VAL A 24 -3.85 28.25 -12.30
N LEU A 25 -4.52 28.09 -11.14
CA LEU A 25 -5.73 27.26 -11.02
C LEU A 25 -6.90 27.78 -11.87
N ARG A 26 -7.01 29.10 -12.11
CA ARG A 26 -8.02 29.69 -12.99
C ARG A 26 -7.98 29.16 -14.42
N ARG A 27 -6.81 28.75 -14.91
CA ARG A 27 -6.68 28.14 -16.25
C ARG A 27 -7.30 26.76 -16.34
N TYR A 28 -7.53 26.11 -15.19
CA TYR A 28 -8.01 24.73 -15.11
C TYR A 28 -9.44 24.62 -14.55
N GLY A 29 -10.00 25.72 -14.03
CA GLY A 29 -11.31 25.77 -13.40
C GLY A 29 -12.21 26.84 -13.94
N THR A 30 -13.45 26.88 -13.40
CA THR A 30 -14.47 27.88 -13.72
C THR A 30 -14.89 28.61 -12.47
N GLU A 31 -14.93 29.95 -12.52
CA GLU A 31 -15.48 30.76 -11.44
C GLU A 31 -17.00 30.75 -11.51
N ARG A 32 -17.64 30.63 -10.36
CA ARG A 32 -19.10 30.78 -10.22
C ARG A 32 -19.50 31.38 -8.90
N ASP A 33 -20.64 32.06 -8.90
CA ASP A 33 -21.27 32.53 -7.67
C ASP A 33 -21.94 31.39 -6.93
N VAL A 34 -21.99 31.48 -5.61
CA VAL A 34 -22.64 30.50 -4.73
C VAL A 34 -23.53 31.22 -3.73
N ALA A 35 -24.68 30.64 -3.43
CA ALA A 35 -25.62 31.12 -2.44
C ALA A 35 -25.31 30.56 -1.04
N ALA A 36 -25.71 31.27 0.01
CA ALA A 36 -25.68 30.71 1.36
C ALA A 36 -26.61 29.49 1.45
N GLY A 37 -26.10 28.38 2.02
CA GLY A 37 -26.79 27.09 2.10
C GLY A 37 -26.64 26.21 0.86
N GLU A 38 -25.94 26.64 -0.18
CA GLU A 38 -25.70 25.84 -1.37
C GLU A 38 -24.72 24.69 -1.07
N VAL A 39 -25.09 23.49 -1.50
CA VAL A 39 -24.20 22.30 -1.42
C VAL A 39 -23.23 22.35 -2.59
N LEU A 40 -21.92 22.40 -2.28
CA LEU A 40 -20.85 22.47 -3.26
C LEU A 40 -20.48 21.08 -3.78
N PHE A 41 -20.50 20.08 -2.92
CA PHE A 41 -20.50 18.64 -3.20
C PHE A 41 -21.11 17.90 -2.01
N ALA A 42 -21.64 16.71 -2.24
CA ALA A 42 -22.34 15.91 -1.24
C ALA A 42 -21.66 14.57 -0.97
N ASP A 43 -21.89 14.02 0.23
CA ASP A 43 -21.52 12.64 0.54
C ASP A 43 -22.21 11.67 -0.44
N GLY A 44 -21.42 10.76 -1.03
CA GLY A 44 -21.85 9.82 -2.05
C GLY A 44 -21.56 10.26 -3.49
N ASP A 45 -21.19 11.52 -3.75
CA ASP A 45 -20.82 11.98 -5.09
C ASP A 45 -19.66 11.15 -5.64
N GLU A 46 -19.80 10.60 -6.83
CA GLU A 46 -18.78 9.78 -7.50
C GLU A 46 -17.58 10.61 -7.95
N THR A 47 -17.87 11.84 -8.39
CA THR A 47 -16.87 12.82 -8.79
C THR A 47 -17.27 14.18 -8.24
N TYR A 48 -16.32 14.94 -7.76
CA TYR A 48 -16.55 16.30 -7.26
C TYR A 48 -15.33 17.18 -7.56
N ASP A 49 -15.55 18.49 -7.58
CA ASP A 49 -14.54 19.47 -7.95
C ASP A 49 -13.69 19.89 -6.74
N LEU A 50 -12.41 20.23 -6.99
CA LEU A 50 -11.65 21.02 -6.04
C LEU A 50 -12.27 22.43 -6.01
N ILE A 51 -12.80 22.81 -4.86
CA ILE A 51 -13.41 24.13 -4.67
C ILE A 51 -12.44 25.07 -3.99
N VAL A 52 -12.12 26.19 -4.61
CA VAL A 52 -11.33 27.28 -4.00
C VAL A 52 -12.27 28.43 -3.68
N MET A 53 -12.28 28.86 -2.42
CA MET A 53 -13.08 30.01 -1.99
C MET A 53 -12.41 31.30 -2.49
N LEU A 54 -13.04 32.02 -3.42
CA LEU A 54 -12.59 33.33 -3.88
C LEU A 54 -13.16 34.44 -2.99
N ASP A 55 -14.40 34.22 -2.51
CA ASP A 55 -15.08 35.06 -1.54
C ASP A 55 -16.11 34.23 -0.77
N GLY A 56 -16.52 34.70 0.41
CA GLY A 56 -17.45 33.98 1.29
C GLY A 56 -16.77 32.90 2.13
N THR A 57 -17.59 32.00 2.69
CA THR A 57 -17.19 30.92 3.61
C THR A 57 -17.93 29.63 3.30
N ALA A 58 -17.29 28.49 3.57
CA ALA A 58 -17.88 27.17 3.44
C ALA A 58 -17.49 26.26 4.62
N GLU A 59 -18.26 25.22 4.84
CA GLU A 59 -18.03 24.21 5.87
C GLU A 59 -18.09 22.81 5.28
N ILE A 60 -17.26 21.92 5.83
CA ILE A 60 -17.30 20.49 5.59
C ILE A 60 -18.01 19.82 6.77
N ILE A 61 -19.07 19.10 6.46
CA ILE A 61 -19.98 18.50 7.45
C ILE A 61 -20.11 17.01 7.17
N GLN A 62 -19.93 16.20 8.20
CA GLN A 62 -20.24 14.77 8.17
C GLN A 62 -21.72 14.57 8.49
N GLY A 63 -22.43 13.77 7.68
CA GLY A 63 -23.84 13.45 7.88
C GLY A 63 -24.77 14.66 7.71
N TYR A 64 -24.46 15.57 6.80
CA TYR A 64 -25.27 16.75 6.50
C TYR A 64 -26.73 16.39 6.25
N GLY A 65 -27.65 17.16 6.86
CA GLY A 65 -29.08 16.88 6.77
C GLY A 65 -29.61 15.72 7.60
N ARG A 66 -28.76 15.06 8.40
CA ARG A 66 -29.11 13.93 9.27
C ARG A 66 -28.99 14.31 10.76
N PRO A 67 -29.73 13.64 11.65
CA PRO A 67 -29.49 13.78 13.08
C PRO A 67 -28.05 13.40 13.44
N GLY A 68 -27.35 14.24 14.21
CA GLY A 68 -25.96 14.00 14.58
C GLY A 68 -24.91 14.53 13.59
N ALA A 69 -25.32 15.39 12.64
CA ALA A 69 -24.39 16.07 11.75
C ALA A 69 -23.26 16.78 12.52
N THR A 70 -22.03 16.58 12.08
CA THR A 70 -20.82 17.07 12.77
C THR A 70 -19.99 17.95 11.85
N LEU A 71 -19.65 19.16 12.32
CA LEU A 71 -18.74 20.06 11.64
C LEU A 71 -17.30 19.49 11.69
N ILE A 72 -16.69 19.30 10.53
CA ILE A 72 -15.32 18.81 10.40
C ILE A 72 -14.34 19.97 10.26
N ALA A 73 -14.61 20.93 9.35
CA ALA A 73 -13.71 22.05 9.08
C ALA A 73 -14.48 23.22 8.45
N GLY A 74 -14.00 24.45 8.69
CA GLY A 74 -14.45 25.67 8.03
C GLY A 74 -13.40 26.24 7.09
N TYR A 75 -13.83 26.88 6.01
CA TYR A 75 -13.00 27.43 4.95
C TYR A 75 -13.41 28.86 4.61
N SER A 76 -12.41 29.66 4.27
CA SER A 76 -12.59 31.07 3.92
C SER A 76 -11.75 31.41 2.68
N ARG A 77 -11.72 32.67 2.31
CA ARG A 77 -11.05 33.19 1.12
C ARG A 77 -9.64 32.61 0.93
N SER A 78 -9.32 32.28 -0.30
CA SER A 78 -8.07 31.67 -0.78
C SER A 78 -7.77 30.26 -0.25
N GLN A 79 -8.65 29.66 0.53
CA GLN A 79 -8.55 28.28 0.95
C GLN A 79 -9.31 27.36 -0.01
N PHE A 80 -8.88 26.10 -0.10
CA PHE A 80 -9.50 25.14 -0.98
C PHE A 80 -10.06 23.93 -0.21
N LEU A 81 -11.19 23.41 -0.69
CA LEU A 81 -11.87 22.21 -0.22
C LEU A 81 -11.52 21.06 -1.18
N GLY A 82 -11.43 19.88 -0.65
CA GLY A 82 -11.10 18.64 -1.36
C GLY A 82 -10.22 17.75 -0.51
N GLU A 83 -10.10 16.50 -0.92
CA GLU A 83 -9.29 15.48 -0.25
C GLU A 83 -8.64 14.53 -1.26
N ILE A 84 -7.80 13.61 -0.76
CA ILE A 84 -7.03 12.70 -1.59
C ILE A 84 -7.92 11.77 -2.44
N GLY A 85 -9.13 11.47 -1.97
CA GLY A 85 -10.13 10.68 -2.68
C GLY A 85 -10.42 11.19 -4.09
N MET A 86 -10.40 12.51 -4.30
CA MET A 86 -10.56 13.12 -5.62
C MET A 86 -9.53 12.65 -6.65
N LEU A 87 -8.30 12.42 -6.20
CA LEU A 87 -7.20 11.98 -7.05
C LEU A 87 -7.24 10.48 -7.32
N THR A 88 -7.74 9.70 -6.37
CA THR A 88 -7.81 8.23 -6.44
C THR A 88 -9.12 7.70 -7.00
N GLY A 89 -10.10 8.57 -7.30
CA GLY A 89 -11.42 8.17 -7.79
C GLY A 89 -12.41 7.74 -6.70
N GLN A 90 -12.09 7.98 -5.44
CA GLN A 90 -12.94 7.64 -4.31
C GLN A 90 -14.14 8.60 -4.20
N ARG A 91 -15.31 8.08 -3.88
CA ARG A 91 -16.52 8.89 -3.62
C ARG A 91 -16.31 9.83 -2.44
N ALA A 92 -17.01 10.98 -2.47
CA ALA A 92 -17.03 11.91 -1.34
C ALA A 92 -17.65 11.25 -0.10
N TYR A 93 -17.05 11.43 1.08
CA TYR A 93 -17.57 10.95 2.37
C TYR A 93 -18.20 12.06 3.19
N LEU A 94 -18.01 13.30 2.76
CA LEU A 94 -18.38 14.52 3.49
C LEU A 94 -19.12 15.44 2.55
N THR A 95 -19.98 16.28 3.10
CA THR A 95 -20.69 17.31 2.35
C THR A 95 -20.04 18.67 2.58
N ALA A 96 -19.81 19.41 1.51
CA ALA A 96 -19.38 20.81 1.55
C ALA A 96 -20.56 21.74 1.32
N VAL A 97 -20.74 22.71 2.21
CA VAL A 97 -21.84 23.68 2.15
C VAL A 97 -21.30 25.10 2.23
N ALA A 98 -21.72 25.97 1.32
CA ALA A 98 -21.45 27.41 1.44
C ALA A 98 -22.24 28.01 2.61
N THR A 99 -21.58 28.60 3.60
CA THR A 99 -22.23 29.19 4.78
C THR A 99 -22.58 30.65 4.58
N SER A 100 -21.99 31.29 3.58
CA SER A 100 -22.36 32.64 3.13
C SER A 100 -22.40 32.69 1.59
N ALA A 101 -23.15 33.65 1.04
CA ALA A 101 -23.04 33.95 -0.37
C ALA A 101 -21.62 34.41 -0.70
N GLY A 102 -21.11 34.03 -1.88
CA GLY A 102 -19.77 34.34 -2.28
C GLY A 102 -19.46 33.85 -3.68
N ARG A 103 -18.18 33.68 -3.98
CA ARG A 103 -17.69 33.19 -5.28
C ARG A 103 -16.64 32.12 -5.08
N VAL A 104 -16.69 31.08 -5.90
CA VAL A 104 -15.77 29.97 -5.87
C VAL A 104 -15.12 29.74 -7.24
N LEU A 105 -13.92 29.16 -7.25
CA LEU A 105 -13.32 28.56 -8.42
C LEU A 105 -13.47 27.04 -8.28
N ALA A 106 -14.20 26.42 -9.20
CA ALA A 106 -14.42 24.98 -9.26
C ALA A 106 -13.45 24.37 -10.29
N VAL A 107 -12.57 23.47 -9.85
CA VAL A 107 -11.60 22.77 -10.69
C VAL A 107 -11.99 21.30 -10.75
N PRO A 108 -12.45 20.79 -11.91
CA PRO A 108 -12.84 19.40 -12.06
C PRO A 108 -11.70 18.44 -11.71
N ALA A 109 -12.03 17.29 -11.09
CA ALA A 109 -11.05 16.29 -10.66
C ALA A 109 -10.09 15.86 -11.80
N ALA A 110 -10.61 15.73 -13.04
CA ALA A 110 -9.79 15.44 -14.20
C ALA A 110 -8.77 16.54 -14.51
N ARG A 111 -9.18 17.82 -14.38
CA ARG A 111 -8.27 18.98 -14.56
C ARG A 111 -7.31 19.12 -13.39
N LEU A 112 -7.74 18.77 -12.18
CA LEU A 112 -6.84 18.74 -11.03
C LEU A 112 -5.68 17.74 -11.23
N ARG A 113 -5.93 16.57 -11.81
CA ARG A 113 -4.87 15.62 -12.19
C ARG A 113 -3.85 16.25 -13.15
N VAL A 114 -4.30 17.08 -14.10
CA VAL A 114 -3.41 17.82 -14.99
C VAL A 114 -2.58 18.85 -14.23
N VAL A 115 -3.18 19.60 -13.30
CA VAL A 115 -2.45 20.51 -12.39
C VAL A 115 -1.37 19.77 -11.61
N MET A 116 -1.75 18.61 -11.00
CA MET A 116 -0.82 17.77 -10.25
C MET A 116 0.36 17.28 -11.11
N ALA A 117 0.14 17.13 -12.42
CA ALA A 117 1.15 16.67 -13.35
C ALA A 117 2.12 17.80 -13.80
N HIS A 118 1.62 19.00 -14.02
CA HIS A 118 2.37 20.05 -14.73
C HIS A 118 2.78 21.24 -13.86
N GLU A 119 2.19 21.41 -12.67
CA GLU A 119 2.42 22.56 -11.79
C GLU A 119 3.08 22.12 -10.46
N PRO A 120 4.42 21.92 -10.41
CA PRO A 120 5.09 21.26 -9.28
C PRO A 120 4.84 21.91 -7.92
N GLY A 121 4.82 23.25 -7.85
CA GLY A 121 4.59 23.99 -6.59
C GLY A 121 3.18 23.80 -6.05
N LEU A 122 2.16 23.83 -6.91
CA LEU A 122 0.78 23.55 -6.55
C LEU A 122 0.58 22.08 -6.22
N SER A 123 1.19 21.18 -6.99
CA SER A 123 1.13 19.73 -6.75
C SER A 123 1.60 19.37 -5.35
N ASP A 124 2.77 19.88 -4.94
CA ASP A 124 3.32 19.60 -3.61
C ASP A 124 2.43 20.18 -2.50
N LEU A 125 1.95 21.41 -2.64
CA LEU A 125 1.06 22.05 -1.66
C LEU A 125 -0.26 21.28 -1.50
N ILE A 126 -0.92 20.96 -2.61
CA ILE A 126 -2.22 20.26 -2.61
C ILE A 126 -2.04 18.85 -2.03
N LEU A 127 -1.02 18.11 -2.48
CA LEU A 127 -0.76 16.75 -2.01
C LEU A 127 -0.49 16.71 -0.51
N ARG A 128 0.40 17.56 0.00
CA ARG A 128 0.68 17.65 1.46
C ARG A 128 -0.57 17.98 2.24
N THR A 129 -1.39 18.90 1.74
CA THR A 129 -2.65 19.29 2.39
C THR A 129 -3.63 18.12 2.43
N PHE A 130 -3.77 17.40 1.32
CA PHE A 130 -4.64 16.23 1.24
C PHE A 130 -4.18 15.09 2.17
N LEU A 131 -2.89 14.77 2.20
CA LEU A 131 -2.33 13.78 3.12
C LEU A 131 -2.57 14.16 4.60
N LEU A 132 -2.38 15.43 4.93
CA LEU A 132 -2.67 15.93 6.28
C LEU A 132 -4.15 15.79 6.63
N ARG A 133 -5.05 16.21 5.73
CA ARG A 133 -6.51 16.07 5.93
C ARG A 133 -6.90 14.61 6.09
N HIS A 134 -6.41 13.74 5.23
CA HIS A 134 -6.67 12.31 5.32
C HIS A 134 -6.26 11.77 6.70
N SER A 135 -5.08 12.11 7.19
CA SER A 135 -4.62 11.70 8.52
C SER A 135 -5.51 12.22 9.67
N ILE A 136 -6.10 13.40 9.52
CA ILE A 136 -7.07 13.97 10.49
C ILE A 136 -8.39 13.22 10.44
N LEU A 137 -8.91 12.94 9.24
CA LEU A 137 -10.15 12.18 9.05
C LEU A 137 -10.02 10.76 9.61
N MET A 138 -8.89 10.08 9.34
CA MET A 138 -8.59 8.76 9.92
C MET A 138 -8.68 8.77 11.45
N ARG A 139 -8.08 9.76 12.11
CA ARG A 139 -8.16 9.89 13.58
C ARG A 139 -9.55 10.19 14.11
N ARG A 140 -10.40 10.84 13.32
CA ARG A 140 -11.78 11.19 13.70
C ARG A 140 -12.80 10.09 13.36
N GLY A 141 -12.41 9.09 12.57
CA GLY A 141 -13.34 8.07 12.07
C GLY A 141 -14.44 8.62 11.17
N ALA A 142 -14.20 9.76 10.51
CA ALA A 142 -15.21 10.47 9.71
C ALA A 142 -15.37 9.84 8.31
N GLY A 143 -15.80 8.58 8.24
CA GLY A 143 -15.90 7.83 6.98
C GLY A 143 -16.91 6.70 7.09
N LEU A 144 -16.49 5.51 6.66
CA LEU A 144 -17.29 4.29 6.71
C LEU A 144 -17.57 3.87 8.16
N THR A 145 -18.71 3.23 8.40
CA THR A 145 -18.96 2.55 9.68
C THR A 145 -19.04 1.06 9.44
N LEU A 146 -18.11 0.30 10.05
CA LEU A 146 -18.16 -1.15 10.13
C LEU A 146 -18.82 -1.56 11.45
N ILE A 147 -19.83 -2.42 11.40
CA ILE A 147 -20.49 -2.99 12.58
C ILE A 147 -20.33 -4.49 12.54
N GLY A 148 -19.70 -5.06 13.55
CA GLY A 148 -19.47 -6.49 13.63
C GLY A 148 -18.76 -6.89 14.93
N SER A 149 -18.83 -8.16 15.30
CA SER A 149 -18.21 -8.70 16.51
C SER A 149 -16.69 -8.85 16.36
N ARG A 150 -15.93 -8.51 17.41
CA ARG A 150 -14.47 -8.76 17.47
C ARG A 150 -14.10 -10.24 17.33
N PHE A 151 -15.00 -11.13 17.62
CA PHE A 151 -14.78 -12.57 17.55
C PHE A 151 -15.08 -13.15 16.17
N ASP A 152 -15.78 -12.41 15.31
CA ASP A 152 -16.15 -12.84 13.98
C ASP A 152 -14.96 -12.73 12.99
N PRO A 153 -14.63 -13.83 12.27
CA PRO A 153 -13.56 -13.82 11.27
C PRO A 153 -13.78 -12.83 10.12
N ASP A 154 -15.03 -12.64 9.69
CA ASP A 154 -15.37 -11.74 8.60
C ASP A 154 -15.22 -10.28 9.01
N THR A 155 -15.55 -9.92 10.24
CA THR A 155 -15.27 -8.60 10.81
C THR A 155 -13.76 -8.30 10.76
N ARG A 156 -12.93 -9.24 11.20
CA ARG A 156 -11.47 -9.09 11.17
C ARG A 156 -10.93 -8.95 9.75
N ARG A 157 -11.44 -9.74 8.81
CA ARG A 157 -11.11 -9.66 7.38
C ARG A 157 -11.43 -8.26 6.83
N LEU A 158 -12.61 -7.72 7.13
CA LEU A 158 -12.99 -6.37 6.67
C LEU A 158 -12.15 -5.27 7.31
N LEU A 159 -11.85 -5.37 8.61
CA LEU A 159 -10.93 -4.44 9.27
C LEU A 159 -9.56 -4.42 8.60
N GLU A 160 -9.04 -5.58 8.20
CA GLU A 160 -7.77 -5.67 7.46
C GLU A 160 -7.88 -5.00 6.08
N VAL A 161 -8.97 -5.23 5.33
CA VAL A 161 -9.21 -4.57 4.03
C VAL A 161 -9.27 -3.05 4.19
N LEU A 162 -10.02 -2.56 5.20
CA LEU A 162 -10.15 -1.14 5.49
C LEU A 162 -8.77 -0.52 5.83
N ALA A 163 -8.03 -1.16 6.72
CA ALA A 163 -6.71 -0.68 7.14
C ALA A 163 -5.70 -0.68 5.98
N ARG A 164 -5.61 -1.76 5.20
CA ARG A 164 -4.68 -1.87 4.07
C ARG A 164 -4.98 -0.87 2.96
N ASN A 165 -6.26 -0.62 2.68
CA ASN A 165 -6.69 0.36 1.68
C ASN A 165 -6.81 1.78 2.26
N ARG A 166 -6.45 1.98 3.54
CA ARG A 166 -6.44 3.29 4.22
C ARG A 166 -7.78 4.00 4.16
N LEU A 167 -8.84 3.21 4.28
CA LEU A 167 -10.20 3.74 4.24
C LEU A 167 -10.55 4.34 5.59
N VAL A 168 -10.95 5.61 5.57
CA VAL A 168 -11.43 6.30 6.77
C VAL A 168 -12.64 5.56 7.30
N SER A 169 -12.53 4.97 8.49
CA SER A 169 -13.59 4.14 9.04
C SER A 169 -13.69 4.20 10.56
N THR A 170 -14.89 3.98 11.07
CA THR A 170 -15.16 3.70 12.48
C THR A 170 -15.64 2.26 12.61
N TRP A 171 -15.08 1.53 13.54
CA TRP A 171 -15.56 0.21 13.90
C TRP A 171 -16.38 0.27 15.19
N LEU A 172 -17.63 -0.20 15.12
CA LEU A 172 -18.52 -0.38 16.23
C LEU A 172 -18.60 -1.88 16.57
N ASP A 173 -17.97 -2.26 17.68
CA ASP A 173 -17.93 -3.64 18.13
C ASP A 173 -19.24 -4.00 18.82
N LEU A 174 -19.94 -5.00 18.30
CA LEU A 174 -21.21 -5.49 18.85
C LEU A 174 -21.09 -6.01 20.30
N GLU A 175 -19.90 -6.43 20.73
CA GLU A 175 -19.70 -6.96 22.09
C GLU A 175 -19.64 -5.84 23.15
N GLY A 176 -19.47 -4.58 22.77
CA GLY A 176 -19.27 -3.49 23.71
C GLY A 176 -19.96 -2.17 23.37
N SER A 177 -20.66 -2.09 22.25
CA SER A 177 -21.30 -0.86 21.78
C SER A 177 -22.83 -0.97 21.77
N ALA A 178 -23.49 -0.29 22.70
CA ALA A 178 -24.96 -0.15 22.69
C ALA A 178 -25.47 0.56 21.42
N GLU A 179 -24.65 1.43 20.83
CA GLU A 179 -24.94 2.09 19.56
C GLU A 179 -24.98 1.09 18.41
N ALA A 180 -23.98 0.18 18.35
CA ALA A 180 -23.93 -0.89 17.34
C ALA A 180 -25.21 -1.77 17.41
N GLU A 181 -25.58 -2.19 18.62
CA GLU A 181 -26.80 -2.99 18.81
C GLU A 181 -28.07 -2.22 18.41
N ALA A 182 -28.17 -0.94 18.74
CA ALA A 182 -29.32 -0.11 18.39
C ALA A 182 -29.46 0.03 16.85
N ILE A 183 -28.35 0.23 16.14
CA ILE A 183 -28.34 0.32 14.68
C ILE A 183 -28.78 -1.00 14.05
N VAL A 184 -28.19 -2.14 14.47
CA VAL A 184 -28.54 -3.47 13.92
C VAL A 184 -30.00 -3.80 14.15
N ARG A 185 -30.53 -3.54 15.36
CA ARG A 185 -31.96 -3.74 15.67
C ARG A 185 -32.86 -2.82 14.85
N GLY A 186 -32.47 -1.53 14.68
CA GLY A 186 -33.24 -0.57 13.90
C GLY A 186 -33.31 -0.90 12.40
N LEU A 187 -32.34 -1.66 11.90
CA LEU A 187 -32.27 -2.12 10.51
C LEU A 187 -32.96 -3.49 10.31
N ASP A 188 -33.45 -4.13 11.38
CA ASP A 188 -34.08 -5.47 11.37
C ASP A 188 -33.25 -6.53 10.60
N LEU A 189 -31.93 -6.54 10.86
CA LEU A 189 -30.98 -7.40 10.13
C LEU A 189 -30.84 -8.76 10.82
N PRO A 190 -30.89 -9.85 10.06
CA PRO A 190 -30.56 -11.18 10.58
C PRO A 190 -29.07 -11.26 10.94
N VAL A 191 -28.73 -12.06 11.95
CA VAL A 191 -27.34 -12.25 12.42
C VAL A 191 -26.41 -12.75 11.30
N GLY A 192 -26.92 -13.49 10.34
CA GLY A 192 -26.15 -13.98 9.20
C GLY A 192 -25.75 -12.93 8.18
N ASP A 193 -26.30 -11.71 8.27
CA ASP A 193 -25.94 -10.57 7.39
C ASP A 193 -24.75 -9.76 7.94
N LEU A 194 -24.31 -10.08 9.15
CA LEU A 194 -23.16 -9.41 9.78
C LEU A 194 -21.83 -9.99 9.29
N PRO A 195 -20.76 -9.17 9.28
CA PRO A 195 -20.69 -7.75 9.60
C PRO A 195 -21.30 -6.87 8.51
N ILE A 196 -21.75 -5.67 8.87
CA ILE A 196 -22.24 -4.68 7.90
C ILE A 196 -21.30 -3.50 7.76
N VAL A 197 -21.26 -2.94 6.55
CA VAL A 197 -20.54 -1.69 6.25
C VAL A 197 -21.54 -0.64 5.79
N ILE A 198 -21.61 0.48 6.51
CA ILE A 198 -22.42 1.64 6.16
C ILE A 198 -21.52 2.65 5.44
N ILE A 199 -21.85 2.94 4.20
CA ILE A 199 -21.15 3.93 3.38
C ILE A 199 -21.94 5.24 3.44
N PRO A 200 -21.36 6.37 3.88
CA PRO A 200 -22.03 7.66 3.85
C PRO A 200 -22.50 7.98 2.42
N GLY A 201 -23.78 8.33 2.26
CA GLY A 201 -24.38 8.61 0.95
C GLY A 201 -24.47 7.42 0.00
N GLY A 202 -24.01 6.25 0.40
CA GLY A 202 -23.94 5.02 -0.40
C GLY A 202 -24.80 3.87 0.12
N PRO A 203 -24.60 2.67 -0.40
CA PRO A 203 -25.36 1.48 0.01
C PRO A 203 -24.94 0.98 1.39
N LEU A 204 -25.87 0.28 2.06
CA LEU A 204 -25.57 -0.60 3.17
C LEU A 204 -25.10 -1.95 2.61
N LEU A 205 -23.87 -2.35 2.93
CA LEU A 205 -23.32 -3.64 2.52
C LEU A 205 -23.41 -4.64 3.65
N ARG A 206 -23.83 -5.88 3.32
CA ARG A 206 -24.00 -6.99 4.25
C ARG A 206 -22.91 -8.03 4.00
N ASN A 207 -22.08 -8.27 4.96
CA ASN A 207 -20.89 -9.13 4.88
C ASN A 207 -20.17 -9.05 3.51
N PRO A 208 -19.75 -7.85 3.07
CA PRO A 208 -19.19 -7.70 1.73
C PRO A 208 -17.83 -8.39 1.62
N GLY A 209 -17.56 -8.97 0.44
CA GLY A 209 -16.19 -9.28 0.04
C GLY A 209 -15.35 -7.99 -0.09
N GLY A 210 -14.03 -8.10 0.00
CA GLY A 210 -13.14 -6.94 -0.16
C GLY A 210 -13.36 -6.21 -1.48
N ARG A 211 -13.54 -6.96 -2.57
CA ARG A 211 -13.88 -6.40 -3.89
C ARG A 211 -15.20 -5.63 -3.87
N THR A 212 -16.29 -6.24 -3.40
CA THR A 212 -17.61 -5.60 -3.33
C THR A 212 -17.55 -4.29 -2.55
N LEU A 213 -16.75 -4.25 -1.49
CA LEU A 213 -16.51 -3.03 -0.72
C LEU A 213 -15.78 -1.98 -1.55
N LEU A 214 -14.68 -2.35 -2.23
CA LEU A 214 -13.89 -1.41 -3.04
C LEU A 214 -14.66 -0.94 -4.28
N ASP A 215 -15.48 -1.79 -4.90
CA ASP A 215 -16.39 -1.42 -5.99
C ASP A 215 -17.42 -0.36 -5.53
N ALA A 216 -18.04 -0.59 -4.38
CA ALA A 216 -19.00 0.36 -3.82
C ALA A 216 -18.39 1.72 -3.47
N LEU A 217 -17.06 1.77 -3.26
CA LEU A 217 -16.29 2.97 -2.98
C LEU A 217 -15.70 3.64 -4.22
N GLY A 218 -15.87 3.04 -5.41
CA GLY A 218 -15.25 3.51 -6.65
C GLY A 218 -13.75 3.24 -6.76
N LEU A 219 -13.20 2.34 -5.94
CA LEU A 219 -11.76 2.07 -5.86
C LEU A 219 -11.29 0.88 -6.69
N SER A 220 -12.17 0.10 -7.28
CA SER A 220 -11.81 -1.07 -8.09
C SER A 220 -11.14 -0.75 -9.43
N GLY A 221 -11.00 0.54 -9.77
CA GLY A 221 -10.22 1.00 -10.92
C GLY A 221 -10.93 0.95 -12.25
N ALA A 222 -12.25 0.94 -12.24
CA ALA A 222 -13.04 0.98 -13.48
C ALA A 222 -13.16 2.41 -14.04
N GLU A 223 -12.08 3.05 -14.42
CA GLU A 223 -12.17 4.17 -15.37
C GLU A 223 -12.39 3.59 -16.78
N GLY A 224 -13.61 3.11 -17.06
CA GLY A 224 -14.04 2.62 -18.37
C GLY A 224 -13.46 1.23 -18.76
N PRO A 225 -13.95 0.65 -19.85
CA PRO A 225 -13.44 -0.64 -20.34
C PRO A 225 -11.95 -0.52 -20.67
N TYR A 226 -11.19 -1.59 -20.37
CA TYR A 226 -9.82 -1.69 -20.84
C TYR A 226 -9.82 -1.55 -22.37
N PRO A 227 -8.79 -0.90 -22.97
CA PRO A 227 -8.74 -0.76 -24.41
C PRO A 227 -8.95 -2.12 -25.07
N ALA A 228 -9.75 -2.14 -26.15
CA ALA A 228 -9.86 -3.33 -26.97
C ALA A 228 -8.47 -3.61 -27.59
N GLY A 229 -7.84 -4.71 -27.20
CA GLY A 229 -6.50 -5.10 -27.65
C GLY A 229 -5.50 -5.27 -26.52
N ALA A 230 -4.31 -5.74 -26.86
CA ALA A 230 -3.23 -5.98 -25.90
C ALA A 230 -2.57 -4.67 -25.46
N CYS A 231 -2.29 -4.50 -24.15
CA CYS A 231 -1.42 -3.42 -23.67
C CYS A 231 0.07 -3.76 -23.93
N ASP A 232 0.94 -2.77 -23.82
CA ASP A 232 2.38 -3.02 -23.98
C ASP A 232 2.95 -3.73 -22.75
N LEU A 233 2.51 -3.31 -21.56
CA LEU A 233 3.00 -3.81 -20.27
C LEU A 233 1.86 -4.04 -19.28
N LEU A 234 1.75 -5.27 -18.80
CA LEU A 234 0.95 -5.61 -17.64
C LEU A 234 1.88 -5.84 -16.44
N VAL A 235 1.65 -5.14 -15.35
CA VAL A 235 2.34 -5.34 -14.07
C VAL A 235 1.38 -6.03 -13.10
N VAL A 236 1.76 -7.18 -12.55
CA VAL A 236 0.95 -7.94 -11.58
C VAL A 236 1.56 -7.80 -10.19
N GLY A 237 0.88 -7.06 -9.32
CA GLY A 237 1.30 -6.72 -7.96
C GLY A 237 1.71 -5.25 -7.80
N GLY A 238 1.03 -4.55 -6.89
CA GLY A 238 1.17 -3.10 -6.62
C GLY A 238 2.09 -2.77 -5.45
N GLY A 239 3.07 -3.63 -5.11
CA GLY A 239 4.14 -3.32 -4.18
C GLY A 239 5.15 -2.31 -4.74
N PRO A 240 6.24 -1.96 -4.01
CA PRO A 240 7.23 -1.00 -4.47
C PRO A 240 7.83 -1.33 -5.84
N ALA A 241 8.07 -2.61 -6.14
CA ALA A 241 8.59 -3.04 -7.44
C ALA A 241 7.58 -2.80 -8.56
N GLY A 242 6.32 -3.19 -8.35
CA GLY A 242 5.27 -3.02 -9.36
C GLY A 242 4.88 -1.56 -9.56
N LEU A 243 4.80 -0.76 -8.49
CA LEU A 243 4.56 0.68 -8.61
C LEU A 243 5.69 1.36 -9.38
N ALA A 244 6.96 0.99 -9.12
CA ALA A 244 8.08 1.50 -9.89
C ALA A 244 7.98 1.10 -11.37
N ALA A 245 7.69 -0.17 -11.66
CA ALA A 245 7.50 -0.64 -13.02
C ALA A 245 6.35 0.12 -13.73
N ALA A 246 5.24 0.40 -13.03
CA ALA A 246 4.13 1.16 -13.59
C ALA A 246 4.51 2.63 -13.86
N VAL A 247 5.22 3.28 -12.93
CA VAL A 247 5.71 4.65 -13.10
C VAL A 247 6.63 4.75 -14.32
N TYR A 248 7.66 3.89 -14.39
CA TYR A 248 8.65 3.95 -15.47
C TYR A 248 8.05 3.49 -16.80
N GLY A 249 7.25 2.43 -16.83
CA GLY A 249 6.58 1.97 -18.03
C GLY A 249 5.73 3.06 -18.67
N ALA A 250 4.85 3.67 -17.89
CA ALA A 250 3.99 4.75 -18.36
C ALA A 250 4.77 6.03 -18.72
N SER A 251 5.78 6.41 -17.94
CA SER A 251 6.57 7.62 -18.20
C SER A 251 7.41 7.52 -19.47
N GLU A 252 7.76 6.31 -19.89
CA GLU A 252 8.49 6.05 -21.13
C GLU A 252 7.54 5.72 -22.32
N GLY A 253 6.22 5.88 -22.12
CA GLY A 253 5.22 5.82 -23.20
C GLY A 253 4.62 4.45 -23.44
N LEU A 254 4.90 3.44 -22.58
CA LEU A 254 4.22 2.14 -22.70
C LEU A 254 2.77 2.23 -22.20
N ALA A 255 1.86 1.64 -22.95
CA ALA A 255 0.49 1.38 -22.51
C ALA A 255 0.50 0.41 -21.33
N THR A 256 0.55 0.96 -20.09
CA THR A 256 0.82 0.22 -18.86
C THR A 256 -0.43 0.03 -18.01
N ILE A 257 -0.69 -1.22 -17.63
CA ILE A 257 -1.72 -1.60 -16.66
C ILE A 257 -1.04 -2.22 -15.44
N LEU A 258 -1.40 -1.75 -14.24
CA LEU A 258 -1.00 -2.33 -12.96
C LEU A 258 -2.21 -3.00 -12.30
N ALA A 259 -2.13 -4.30 -12.03
CA ALA A 259 -3.15 -5.05 -11.30
C ALA A 259 -2.68 -5.35 -9.87
N GLU A 260 -3.52 -5.09 -8.87
CA GLU A 260 -3.24 -5.35 -7.45
C GLU A 260 -4.41 -6.07 -6.77
N GLU A 261 -4.10 -7.13 -6.04
CA GLU A 261 -5.08 -7.98 -5.38
C GLU A 261 -5.71 -7.33 -4.15
N THR A 262 -4.90 -6.71 -3.31
CA THR A 262 -5.33 -6.29 -1.95
C THR A 262 -5.28 -4.79 -1.77
N ALA A 263 -4.09 -4.21 -1.85
CA ALA A 263 -3.87 -2.77 -1.66
C ALA A 263 -2.52 -2.34 -2.21
N LEU A 264 -2.48 -1.16 -2.81
CA LEU A 264 -1.27 -0.55 -3.33
C LEU A 264 -0.25 -0.27 -2.21
N GLY A 265 1.03 -0.48 -2.51
CA GLY A 265 2.13 -0.37 -1.55
C GLY A 265 2.64 -1.72 -1.04
N GLY A 266 1.85 -2.81 -1.21
CA GLY A 266 2.26 -4.15 -0.80
C GLY A 266 2.72 -4.21 0.67
N GLN A 267 3.73 -5.02 0.95
CA GLN A 267 4.30 -5.15 2.31
C GLN A 267 4.91 -3.84 2.84
N ALA A 268 5.55 -3.05 1.97
CA ALA A 268 6.14 -1.78 2.39
C ALA A 268 5.08 -0.76 2.81
N GLY A 269 3.86 -0.84 2.25
CA GLY A 269 2.74 0.04 2.59
C GLY A 269 2.31 -0.03 4.05
N THR A 270 2.60 -1.14 4.77
CA THR A 270 2.28 -1.31 6.19
C THR A 270 3.39 -0.81 7.12
N SER A 271 4.56 -0.41 6.58
CA SER A 271 5.66 0.08 7.40
C SER A 271 5.33 1.46 7.98
N SER A 272 5.45 1.62 9.29
CA SER A 272 5.24 2.88 9.98
C SER A 272 6.23 3.95 9.54
N ARG A 273 7.49 3.56 9.23
CA ARG A 273 8.55 4.46 8.78
C ARG A 273 9.60 3.74 7.95
N ILE A 274 9.97 4.35 6.82
CA ILE A 274 11.05 3.92 5.93
C ILE A 274 12.09 5.04 5.93
N GLU A 275 13.23 4.83 6.59
CA GLU A 275 14.27 5.86 6.78
C GLU A 275 15.43 5.75 5.78
N ASN A 276 15.56 4.59 5.13
CA ASN A 276 16.67 4.28 4.23
C ASN A 276 16.29 4.34 2.74
N LEU A 277 15.29 5.13 2.39
CA LEU A 277 14.94 5.40 1.00
C LEU A 277 15.61 6.71 0.54
N LEU A 278 16.36 6.62 -0.55
CA LEU A 278 17.05 7.77 -1.14
C LEU A 278 16.07 8.90 -1.47
N GLY A 279 16.43 10.15 -1.10
CA GLY A 279 15.62 11.34 -1.33
C GLY A 279 14.71 11.73 -0.17
N PHE A 280 14.63 10.90 0.89
CA PHE A 280 13.80 11.16 2.07
C PHE A 280 14.63 11.19 3.36
N PRO A 281 15.37 12.27 3.62
CA PRO A 281 16.30 12.35 4.76
C PRO A 281 15.59 12.26 6.13
N ALA A 282 14.32 12.65 6.20
CA ALA A 282 13.50 12.51 7.40
C ALA A 282 12.76 11.16 7.48
N GLY A 283 12.94 10.28 6.47
CA GLY A 283 12.10 9.11 6.27
C GLY A 283 10.68 9.46 5.84
N LEU A 284 9.90 8.45 5.48
CA LEU A 284 8.48 8.57 5.21
C LEU A 284 7.77 7.28 5.63
N SER A 285 6.44 7.31 5.81
CA SER A 285 5.68 6.08 6.03
C SER A 285 5.56 5.27 4.73
N GLY A 286 5.38 3.97 4.85
CA GLY A 286 5.08 3.12 3.70
C GLY A 286 3.80 3.54 3.00
N GLU A 287 2.84 4.04 3.76
CA GLU A 287 1.60 4.64 3.26
C GLU A 287 1.87 5.85 2.36
N GLU A 288 2.66 6.79 2.83
CA GLU A 288 3.01 7.98 2.06
C GLU A 288 3.76 7.61 0.78
N LEU A 289 4.71 6.66 0.87
CA LEU A 289 5.43 6.15 -0.30
C LEU A 289 4.47 5.57 -1.34
N ALA A 290 3.57 4.68 -0.93
CA ALA A 290 2.61 4.04 -1.83
C ALA A 290 1.67 5.04 -2.48
N THR A 291 1.15 6.01 -1.71
CA THR A 291 0.27 7.06 -2.21
C THR A 291 0.99 7.92 -3.26
N ARG A 292 2.21 8.39 -2.97
CA ARG A 292 3.00 9.19 -3.90
C ARG A 292 3.31 8.43 -5.18
N ALA A 293 3.72 7.16 -5.08
CA ALA A 293 4.02 6.31 -6.23
C ALA A 293 2.77 6.02 -7.09
N THR A 294 1.61 5.79 -6.46
CA THR A 294 0.33 5.61 -7.15
C THR A 294 -0.04 6.83 -7.96
N LEU A 295 -0.02 8.01 -7.35
CA LEU A 295 -0.30 9.28 -8.03
C LEU A 295 0.71 9.55 -9.16
N GLN A 296 1.98 9.17 -8.95
CA GLN A 296 3.00 9.31 -9.98
C GLN A 296 2.76 8.38 -11.17
N ALA A 297 2.37 7.13 -10.94
CA ALA A 297 2.00 6.20 -12.01
C ALA A 297 0.80 6.70 -12.81
N GLN A 298 -0.27 7.14 -12.13
CA GLN A 298 -1.46 7.72 -12.75
C GLN A 298 -1.16 9.01 -13.53
N LYS A 299 -0.27 9.87 -12.99
CA LYS A 299 0.21 11.08 -13.67
C LYS A 299 0.76 10.78 -15.07
N PHE A 300 1.50 9.68 -15.21
CA PHE A 300 2.08 9.25 -16.48
C PHE A 300 1.14 8.41 -17.34
N GLY A 301 -0.09 8.17 -16.88
CA GLY A 301 -1.12 7.46 -17.63
C GLY A 301 -1.19 5.94 -17.37
N ALA A 302 -0.47 5.42 -16.36
CA ALA A 302 -0.67 4.03 -15.94
C ALA A 302 -2.10 3.83 -15.43
N ARG A 303 -2.76 2.79 -15.92
CA ARG A 303 -4.09 2.38 -15.44
C ARG A 303 -3.93 1.39 -14.29
N ILE A 304 -4.71 1.57 -13.23
CA ILE A 304 -4.61 0.74 -12.04
C ILE A 304 -5.90 -0.05 -11.86
N LYS A 305 -5.79 -1.39 -11.83
CA LYS A 305 -6.86 -2.34 -11.53
C LYS A 305 -6.67 -2.84 -10.10
N GLN A 306 -7.48 -2.35 -9.17
CA GLN A 306 -7.44 -2.79 -7.77
C GLN A 306 -8.45 -3.93 -7.52
N ALA A 307 -8.29 -4.63 -6.40
CA ALA A 307 -9.09 -5.79 -6.02
C ALA A 307 -9.15 -6.87 -7.13
N ALA A 308 -8.03 -7.04 -7.85
CA ALA A 308 -7.91 -7.95 -8.98
C ALA A 308 -6.81 -8.99 -8.72
N ARG A 309 -7.20 -10.16 -8.26
CA ARG A 309 -6.28 -11.27 -8.04
C ARG A 309 -6.04 -12.02 -9.34
N ALA A 310 -4.77 -12.11 -9.74
CA ALA A 310 -4.38 -12.93 -10.89
C ALA A 310 -4.62 -14.42 -10.60
N MET A 311 -5.28 -15.11 -11.51
CA MET A 311 -5.69 -16.50 -11.39
C MET A 311 -4.90 -17.43 -12.31
N SER A 312 -4.50 -16.95 -13.48
CA SER A 312 -3.75 -17.75 -14.44
C SER A 312 -2.99 -16.87 -15.42
N LEU A 313 -1.94 -17.43 -15.99
CA LEU A 313 -1.12 -16.84 -17.05
C LEU A 313 -1.10 -17.80 -18.23
N SER A 314 -1.35 -17.31 -19.43
CA SER A 314 -1.16 -18.06 -20.67
C SER A 314 -0.39 -17.23 -21.70
N SER A 315 0.17 -17.86 -22.72
CA SER A 315 0.90 -17.17 -23.77
C SER A 315 0.59 -17.81 -25.12
N ALA A 316 0.17 -17.01 -26.09
CA ALA A 316 -0.13 -17.44 -27.44
C ALA A 316 0.14 -16.30 -28.43
N GLY A 317 0.69 -16.62 -29.62
CA GLY A 317 0.87 -15.64 -30.71
C GLY A 317 1.78 -14.46 -30.36
N GLY A 318 2.70 -14.61 -29.41
CA GLY A 318 3.58 -13.51 -28.97
C GLY A 318 2.96 -12.57 -27.93
N LEU A 319 1.73 -12.85 -27.49
CA LEU A 319 1.04 -12.13 -26.42
C LEU A 319 0.93 -13.00 -25.17
N HIS A 320 0.83 -12.34 -24.04
CA HIS A 320 0.59 -12.93 -22.72
C HIS A 320 -0.79 -12.51 -22.24
N GLN A 321 -1.54 -13.45 -21.68
CA GLN A 321 -2.88 -13.22 -21.16
C GLN A 321 -2.92 -13.59 -19.68
N VAL A 322 -3.36 -12.66 -18.85
CA VAL A 322 -3.61 -12.89 -17.42
C VAL A 322 -5.09 -12.78 -17.15
N SER A 323 -5.67 -13.84 -16.56
CA SER A 323 -7.05 -13.84 -16.09
C SER A 323 -7.12 -13.50 -14.60
N PHE A 324 -8.16 -12.77 -14.22
CA PHE A 324 -8.39 -12.31 -12.85
C PHE A 324 -9.63 -12.97 -12.23
N ASP A 325 -9.73 -12.91 -10.90
CA ASP A 325 -10.85 -13.49 -10.13
C ASP A 325 -12.20 -12.80 -10.36
N ASP A 326 -12.20 -11.66 -11.05
CA ASP A 326 -13.41 -10.95 -11.48
C ASP A 326 -13.97 -11.43 -12.83
N GLY A 327 -13.28 -12.38 -13.46
CA GLY A 327 -13.59 -12.86 -14.79
C GLY A 327 -12.98 -12.03 -15.91
N ASP A 328 -12.37 -10.89 -15.61
CA ASP A 328 -11.66 -10.09 -16.58
C ASP A 328 -10.36 -10.79 -17.04
N THR A 329 -9.95 -10.44 -18.24
CA THR A 329 -8.70 -10.90 -18.83
C THR A 329 -7.98 -9.73 -19.47
N VAL A 330 -6.68 -9.61 -19.20
CA VAL A 330 -5.83 -8.59 -19.82
C VAL A 330 -4.79 -9.26 -20.69
N GLU A 331 -4.72 -8.84 -21.95
CA GLU A 331 -3.67 -9.23 -22.88
C GLU A 331 -2.56 -8.19 -22.90
N ALA A 332 -1.31 -8.63 -22.91
CA ALA A 332 -0.13 -7.77 -22.89
C ALA A 332 0.99 -8.32 -23.78
N LYS A 333 1.80 -7.43 -24.35
CA LYS A 333 3.03 -7.79 -25.08
C LYS A 333 4.12 -8.26 -24.12
N SER A 334 4.15 -7.71 -22.90
CA SER A 334 5.06 -8.12 -21.83
C SER A 334 4.35 -8.09 -20.48
N VAL A 335 4.80 -8.96 -19.56
CA VAL A 335 4.28 -9.05 -18.19
C VAL A 335 5.42 -8.90 -17.19
N ILE A 336 5.26 -8.05 -16.18
CA ILE A 336 6.13 -7.99 -15.01
C ILE A 336 5.40 -8.57 -13.80
N ILE A 337 5.92 -9.66 -13.24
CA ILE A 337 5.41 -10.30 -12.03
C ILE A 337 6.09 -9.64 -10.83
N ALA A 338 5.32 -8.89 -10.04
CA ALA A 338 5.75 -8.15 -8.86
C ALA A 338 4.90 -8.51 -7.63
N THR A 339 4.35 -9.73 -7.59
CA THR A 339 3.39 -10.21 -6.57
C THR A 339 3.99 -10.31 -5.17
N GLY A 340 5.32 -10.24 -5.06
CA GLY A 340 6.01 -10.24 -3.79
C GLY A 340 6.00 -11.61 -3.09
N ALA A 341 6.25 -11.57 -1.79
CA ALA A 341 6.24 -12.75 -0.93
C ALA A 341 5.48 -12.45 0.36
N HIS A 342 4.92 -13.47 0.96
CA HIS A 342 4.29 -13.40 2.28
C HIS A 342 5.30 -13.87 3.32
N TYR A 343 5.66 -12.99 4.27
CA TYR A 343 6.52 -13.37 5.39
C TYR A 343 5.70 -14.18 6.38
N ASN A 344 6.24 -15.31 6.79
CA ASN A 344 5.66 -16.12 7.84
C ASN A 344 5.66 -15.33 9.15
N ARG A 345 4.50 -15.22 9.77
CA ARG A 345 4.30 -14.52 11.03
C ARG A 345 4.33 -15.48 12.20
N LEU A 346 4.82 -15.01 13.34
CA LEU A 346 4.66 -15.75 14.59
C LEU A 346 3.17 -15.71 14.99
N PRO A 347 2.59 -16.83 15.46
CA PRO A 347 1.21 -16.88 15.91
C PRO A 347 1.10 -16.31 17.32
N LEU A 348 1.33 -15.02 17.46
CA LEU A 348 1.35 -14.30 18.74
C LEU A 348 0.27 -13.24 18.78
N ASP A 349 -0.41 -13.15 19.91
CA ASP A 349 -1.27 -12.02 20.21
C ASP A 349 -0.45 -10.73 20.24
N ARG A 350 -1.05 -9.62 19.82
CA ARG A 350 -0.44 -8.29 19.77
C ARG A 350 0.75 -8.13 18.82
N LEU A 351 1.05 -9.12 17.94
CA LEU A 351 2.17 -9.02 17.01
C LEU A 351 2.08 -7.75 16.15
N THR A 352 0.89 -7.47 15.62
CA THR A 352 0.62 -6.30 14.76
C THR A 352 0.83 -4.96 15.48
N GLU A 353 0.65 -4.91 16.81
CA GLU A 353 0.88 -3.70 17.61
C GLU A 353 2.36 -3.28 17.59
N PHE A 354 3.27 -4.25 17.53
CA PHE A 354 4.71 -4.02 17.60
C PHE A 354 5.41 -4.10 16.23
N GLU A 355 4.71 -4.45 15.15
CA GLU A 355 5.29 -4.47 13.80
C GLU A 355 5.77 -3.07 13.38
N GLY A 356 7.06 -2.95 13.05
CA GLY A 356 7.71 -1.68 12.70
C GLY A 356 8.17 -0.82 13.90
N VAL A 357 7.78 -1.17 15.13
CA VAL A 357 8.16 -0.44 16.36
C VAL A 357 8.76 -1.38 17.43
N GLY A 358 9.34 -2.50 17.00
CA GLY A 358 9.98 -3.50 17.86
C GLY A 358 9.93 -4.91 17.27
N VAL A 359 9.04 -5.21 16.33
CA VAL A 359 9.03 -6.48 15.58
C VAL A 359 9.40 -6.19 14.12
N TYR A 360 10.42 -6.88 13.61
CA TYR A 360 11.02 -6.65 12.30
C TYR A 360 11.21 -7.95 11.52
N TYR A 361 11.07 -7.88 10.18
CA TYR A 361 11.30 -9.00 9.25
C TYR A 361 12.58 -8.82 8.42
N ALA A 362 13.38 -7.80 8.74
CA ALA A 362 14.69 -7.54 8.17
C ALA A 362 15.62 -7.01 9.26
N ALA A 363 16.93 -7.24 9.13
CA ALA A 363 17.93 -6.67 10.02
C ALA A 363 18.84 -5.74 9.21
N THR A 364 18.55 -4.44 9.28
CA THR A 364 19.36 -3.39 8.65
C THR A 364 19.94 -2.45 9.70
N GLN A 365 20.74 -1.49 9.26
CA GLN A 365 21.31 -0.48 10.18
C GLN A 365 20.21 0.37 10.84
N ALA A 366 19.10 0.62 10.13
CA ALA A 366 18.00 1.41 10.66
C ALA A 366 17.29 0.70 11.84
N GLU A 367 16.92 -0.58 11.67
CA GLU A 367 16.30 -1.36 12.74
C GLU A 367 17.28 -1.59 13.90
N ALA A 368 18.57 -1.83 13.61
CA ALA A 368 19.58 -1.96 14.64
C ALA A 368 19.75 -0.67 15.45
N GLN A 369 19.68 0.51 14.81
CA GLN A 369 19.72 1.81 15.47
C GLN A 369 18.43 2.10 16.24
N ALA A 370 17.27 1.73 15.72
CA ALA A 370 15.99 1.87 16.41
C ALA A 370 15.95 1.08 17.73
N CYS A 371 16.60 -0.09 17.77
CA CYS A 371 16.77 -0.86 19.01
C CYS A 371 17.81 -0.24 19.95
N GLY A 372 18.63 0.70 19.48
CA GLY A 372 19.75 1.27 20.24
C GLY A 372 20.76 0.21 20.65
N ALA A 373 21.55 0.49 21.69
CA ALA A 373 22.48 -0.47 22.30
C ALA A 373 21.77 -1.43 23.27
N SER A 374 20.54 -1.88 22.93
CA SER A 374 19.74 -2.75 23.80
C SER A 374 19.82 -4.22 23.37
N PRO A 375 19.43 -5.17 24.25
CA PRO A 375 19.27 -6.57 23.87
C PRO A 375 18.19 -6.75 22.81
N VAL A 376 18.40 -7.72 21.89
CA VAL A 376 17.45 -8.06 20.83
C VAL A 376 17.31 -9.58 20.70
N ALA A 377 16.22 -10.05 20.10
CA ALA A 377 16.05 -11.45 19.76
C ALA A 377 15.89 -11.67 18.26
N VAL A 378 16.43 -12.78 17.78
CA VAL A 378 16.29 -13.27 16.40
C VAL A 378 15.59 -14.62 16.42
N VAL A 379 14.44 -14.74 15.78
CA VAL A 379 13.70 -16.00 15.66
C VAL A 379 13.96 -16.61 14.29
N GLY A 380 14.53 -17.80 14.28
CA GLY A 380 14.83 -18.55 13.06
C GLY A 380 16.17 -19.28 13.13
N GLY A 381 16.25 -20.45 12.47
CA GLY A 381 17.45 -21.31 12.46
C GLY A 381 18.20 -21.31 11.13
N GLY A 382 17.73 -20.62 10.10
CA GLY A 382 18.36 -20.60 8.79
C GLY A 382 19.48 -19.56 8.61
N ASN A 383 20.13 -19.58 7.45
CA ASN A 383 21.24 -18.66 7.13
C ASN A 383 20.88 -17.18 7.30
N SER A 384 19.67 -16.77 6.95
CA SER A 384 19.21 -15.38 7.11
C SER A 384 19.18 -14.95 8.57
N ALA A 385 18.71 -15.81 9.47
CA ALA A 385 18.74 -15.57 10.90
C ALA A 385 20.17 -15.47 11.44
N GLY A 386 21.08 -16.36 10.99
CA GLY A 386 22.48 -16.34 11.36
C GLY A 386 23.20 -15.07 10.92
N GLN A 387 22.97 -14.63 9.69
CA GLN A 387 23.52 -13.37 9.18
C GLN A 387 22.98 -12.16 9.96
N ALA A 388 21.69 -12.15 10.26
CA ALA A 388 21.05 -11.10 11.06
C ALA A 388 21.64 -11.05 12.48
N ALA A 389 21.79 -12.19 13.15
CA ALA A 389 22.36 -12.26 14.49
C ALA A 389 23.80 -11.72 14.53
N LEU A 390 24.65 -12.11 13.58
CA LEU A 390 26.02 -11.60 13.46
C LEU A 390 26.07 -10.10 13.11
N PHE A 391 25.12 -9.61 12.33
CA PHE A 391 25.03 -8.20 12.03
C PHE A 391 24.61 -7.39 13.27
N LEU A 392 23.55 -7.80 13.95
CA LEU A 392 23.01 -7.13 15.13
C LEU A 392 24.00 -7.14 16.31
N SER A 393 24.80 -8.22 16.46
CA SER A 393 25.81 -8.30 17.51
C SER A 393 26.91 -7.23 17.45
N ARG A 394 27.03 -6.51 16.33
CA ARG A 394 27.97 -5.38 16.20
C ARG A 394 27.47 -4.12 16.90
N THR A 395 26.16 -3.95 17.00
CA THR A 395 25.51 -2.73 17.50
C THR A 395 24.79 -2.96 18.82
N CYS A 396 24.05 -4.09 18.93
CA CYS A 396 23.27 -4.44 20.10
C CYS A 396 24.14 -5.03 21.21
N THR A 397 23.74 -4.85 22.46
CA THR A 397 24.50 -5.36 23.63
C THR A 397 24.47 -6.86 23.73
N GLU A 398 23.34 -7.48 23.38
CA GLU A 398 23.10 -8.91 23.43
C GLU A 398 22.12 -9.33 22.32
N VAL A 399 22.33 -10.50 21.75
CA VAL A 399 21.48 -11.08 20.70
C VAL A 399 21.06 -12.48 21.10
N HIS A 400 19.75 -12.70 21.29
CA HIS A 400 19.18 -14.00 21.62
C HIS A 400 18.69 -14.67 20.34
N VAL A 401 19.32 -15.75 19.89
CA VAL A 401 18.87 -16.55 18.74
C VAL A 401 17.96 -17.66 19.20
N ILE A 402 16.67 -17.55 18.88
CA ILE A 402 15.61 -18.46 19.33
C ILE A 402 15.26 -19.43 18.21
N ILE A 403 15.48 -20.74 18.42
CA ILE A 403 15.23 -21.79 17.43
C ILE A 403 14.36 -22.91 18.01
N ARG A 404 13.43 -23.40 17.20
CA ARG A 404 12.59 -24.56 17.54
C ARG A 404 13.36 -25.87 17.47
N GLY A 405 14.41 -25.91 16.63
CA GLY A 405 15.28 -27.06 16.45
C GLY A 405 16.21 -27.31 17.64
N GLU A 406 16.91 -28.43 17.59
CA GLU A 406 17.86 -28.83 18.63
C GLU A 406 19.19 -28.09 18.53
N SER A 407 19.58 -27.70 17.31
CA SER A 407 20.82 -26.96 17.02
C SER A 407 20.70 -26.10 15.78
N LEU A 408 21.63 -25.18 15.58
CA LEU A 408 21.73 -24.36 14.36
C LEU A 408 22.21 -25.17 13.15
N GLU A 409 23.00 -26.22 13.36
CA GLU A 409 23.64 -27.02 12.32
C GLU A 409 22.65 -27.71 11.38
N ALA A 410 21.40 -27.95 11.86
CA ALA A 410 20.37 -28.61 11.07
C ALA A 410 19.91 -27.81 9.84
N SER A 411 20.06 -26.47 9.87
CA SER A 411 19.48 -25.57 8.84
C SER A 411 20.34 -24.33 8.52
N MET A 412 21.49 -24.18 9.19
CA MET A 412 22.43 -23.07 9.00
C MET A 412 23.79 -23.61 8.50
N SER A 413 24.44 -22.85 7.62
CA SER A 413 25.77 -23.21 7.14
C SER A 413 26.79 -23.19 8.27
N ARG A 414 27.73 -24.15 8.26
CA ARG A 414 28.75 -24.27 9.27
C ARG A 414 29.56 -23.00 9.51
N TYR A 415 29.87 -22.28 8.44
CA TYR A 415 30.54 -20.98 8.54
C TYR A 415 29.80 -19.97 9.46
N LEU A 416 28.46 -19.95 9.45
CA LEU A 416 27.66 -19.07 10.30
C LEU A 416 27.56 -19.61 11.72
N THR A 417 27.35 -20.91 11.88
CA THR A 417 27.28 -21.56 13.21
C THR A 417 28.56 -21.34 13.99
N ASP A 418 29.72 -21.63 13.40
CA ASP A 418 31.03 -21.44 14.05
C ASP A 418 31.23 -19.99 14.51
N ARG A 419 30.79 -19.00 13.72
CA ARG A 419 30.89 -17.58 14.09
C ARG A 419 29.91 -17.14 15.16
N ILE A 420 28.73 -17.72 15.18
CA ILE A 420 27.71 -17.44 16.22
C ILE A 420 28.19 -17.99 17.57
N GLU A 421 28.68 -19.23 17.59
CA GLU A 421 29.17 -19.90 18.80
C GLU A 421 30.40 -19.20 19.42
N GLN A 422 31.26 -18.61 18.58
CA GLN A 422 32.44 -17.85 19.03
C GLN A 422 32.10 -16.41 19.45
N ASN A 423 30.89 -15.93 19.24
CA ASN A 423 30.51 -14.56 19.52
C ASN A 423 29.93 -14.42 20.95
N PRO A 424 30.65 -13.77 21.89
CA PRO A 424 30.20 -13.68 23.30
C PRO A 424 28.93 -12.85 23.51
N ARG A 425 28.47 -12.11 22.47
CA ARG A 425 27.23 -11.34 22.52
C ARG A 425 26.02 -12.11 22.01
N ILE A 426 26.21 -13.34 21.50
CA ILE A 426 25.12 -14.13 20.95
C ILE A 426 24.85 -15.32 21.85
N THR A 427 23.61 -15.43 22.31
CA THR A 427 23.12 -16.58 23.08
C THR A 427 22.10 -17.35 22.25
N VAL A 428 22.33 -18.64 22.03
CA VAL A 428 21.40 -19.52 21.30
C VAL A 428 20.46 -20.23 22.27
N TRP A 429 19.17 -20.18 21.97
CA TRP A 429 18.09 -20.82 22.73
C TRP A 429 17.47 -21.97 21.88
N PRO A 430 18.02 -23.20 21.97
CA PRO A 430 17.47 -24.33 21.24
C PRO A 430 16.18 -24.85 21.88
N ARG A 431 15.33 -25.52 21.06
CA ARG A 431 14.02 -26.07 21.46
C ARG A 431 13.10 -25.02 22.08
N THR A 432 13.25 -23.75 21.69
CA THR A 432 12.58 -22.61 22.31
C THR A 432 11.74 -21.87 21.29
N GLN A 433 10.62 -21.34 21.72
CA GLN A 433 9.73 -20.50 20.92
C GLN A 433 9.30 -19.28 21.71
N VAL A 434 9.00 -18.19 21.02
CA VAL A 434 8.36 -17.02 21.61
C VAL A 434 6.88 -17.35 21.83
N THR A 435 6.36 -17.06 23.03
CA THR A 435 4.99 -17.36 23.45
C THR A 435 4.15 -16.10 23.65
N ALA A 436 4.77 -14.96 23.99
CA ALA A 436 4.07 -13.69 24.12
C ALA A 436 5.03 -12.50 23.93
N LEU A 437 4.43 -11.35 23.62
CA LEU A 437 5.11 -10.05 23.54
C LEU A 437 4.70 -9.18 24.74
N THR A 438 5.65 -8.45 25.31
CA THR A 438 5.42 -7.54 26.45
C THR A 438 5.85 -6.12 26.11
N GLY A 439 5.07 -5.12 26.57
CA GLY A 439 5.34 -3.70 26.33
C GLY A 439 4.06 -2.87 26.19
N THR A 440 4.23 -1.55 26.16
CA THR A 440 3.16 -0.58 25.94
C THR A 440 3.67 0.48 24.98
N GLY A 441 3.10 0.53 23.75
CA GLY A 441 3.53 1.44 22.68
C GLY A 441 4.86 1.04 22.00
N GLU A 442 5.76 0.36 22.68
CA GLU A 442 7.02 -0.19 22.16
C GLU A 442 7.29 -1.55 22.80
N LEU A 443 8.03 -2.40 22.09
CA LEU A 443 8.42 -3.72 22.57
C LEU A 443 9.41 -3.56 23.74
N GLN A 444 9.11 -4.19 24.88
CA GLN A 444 9.95 -4.17 26.07
C GLN A 444 10.49 -5.55 26.44
N GLY A 445 9.88 -6.61 25.90
CA GLY A 445 10.32 -7.96 26.15
C GLY A 445 9.50 -9.00 25.42
N VAL A 446 9.95 -10.24 25.53
CA VAL A 446 9.23 -11.43 25.06
C VAL A 446 9.23 -12.51 26.11
N ARG A 447 8.15 -13.28 26.19
CA ARG A 447 8.13 -14.55 26.91
C ARG A 447 8.54 -15.67 25.97
N ILE A 448 9.36 -16.59 26.47
CA ILE A 448 9.85 -17.74 25.75
C ILE A 448 9.52 -19.02 26.50
N GLY A 449 9.06 -20.02 25.77
CA GLY A 449 8.79 -21.38 26.30
C GLY A 449 9.72 -22.40 25.65
N ARG A 450 10.26 -23.33 26.44
CA ARG A 450 11.11 -24.42 25.96
C ARG A 450 10.31 -25.70 25.87
N ALA A 451 10.38 -26.39 24.72
CA ALA A 451 9.71 -27.67 24.55
C ALA A 451 10.16 -28.70 25.59
N GLY A 452 9.21 -29.34 26.26
CA GLY A 452 9.46 -30.33 27.31
C GLY A 452 9.76 -29.78 28.71
N HIS A 453 9.70 -28.46 28.91
CA HIS A 453 9.83 -27.82 30.22
C HIS A 453 8.53 -27.11 30.59
N GLN A 454 8.12 -27.25 31.85
CA GLN A 454 7.04 -26.43 32.42
C GLN A 454 7.62 -25.10 32.90
N GLY A 455 7.09 -23.99 32.40
CA GLY A 455 7.45 -22.63 32.74
C GLY A 455 7.95 -21.81 31.54
N GLU A 456 7.68 -20.53 31.59
CA GLU A 456 8.14 -19.53 30.63
C GLU A 456 9.24 -18.68 31.28
N SER A 457 10.18 -18.20 30.48
CA SER A 457 11.17 -17.20 30.87
C SER A 457 10.88 -15.91 30.16
N GLU A 458 11.18 -14.78 30.76
CA GLU A 458 11.08 -13.47 30.14
C GLU A 458 12.45 -12.97 29.72
N LEU A 459 12.55 -12.49 28.48
CA LEU A 459 13.73 -11.80 27.96
C LEU A 459 13.37 -10.33 27.75
N ALA A 460 14.07 -9.44 28.44
CA ALA A 460 13.96 -8.01 28.23
C ALA A 460 14.69 -7.63 26.94
N ILE A 461 13.95 -7.28 25.88
CA ILE A 461 14.50 -6.93 24.57
C ILE A 461 13.77 -5.72 24.00
N ARG A 462 14.44 -4.97 23.11
CA ARG A 462 13.86 -3.83 22.39
C ARG A 462 13.56 -4.15 20.93
N GLY A 463 14.01 -5.31 20.43
CA GLY A 463 13.75 -5.74 19.06
C GLY A 463 13.62 -7.25 18.94
N LEU A 464 12.59 -7.68 18.21
CA LEU A 464 12.34 -9.06 17.81
C LEU A 464 12.45 -9.16 16.30
N PHE A 465 13.46 -9.87 15.81
CA PHE A 465 13.72 -10.04 14.39
C PHE A 465 13.25 -11.43 13.93
N VAL A 466 12.27 -11.50 13.00
CA VAL A 466 11.59 -12.73 12.63
C VAL A 466 12.09 -13.22 11.27
N PHE A 467 12.84 -14.34 11.25
CA PHE A 467 13.41 -14.97 10.07
C PHE A 467 12.95 -16.43 9.94
N ILE A 468 11.63 -16.65 9.94
CA ILE A 468 11.03 -17.99 9.86
C ILE A 468 10.57 -18.34 8.45
N GLY A 469 11.09 -17.64 7.44
CA GLY A 469 10.84 -17.87 6.03
C GLY A 469 9.82 -16.90 5.45
N ALA A 470 9.74 -16.94 4.12
CA ALA A 470 8.74 -16.23 3.33
C ALA A 470 8.31 -17.14 2.19
N GLU A 471 7.05 -17.06 1.80
CA GLU A 471 6.46 -17.82 0.70
C GLU A 471 6.18 -16.85 -0.45
N PRO A 472 6.72 -17.10 -1.66
CA PRO A 472 6.44 -16.26 -2.82
C PRO A 472 5.00 -16.45 -3.28
N ARG A 473 4.38 -15.38 -3.79
CA ARG A 473 3.02 -15.44 -4.32
C ARG A 473 3.04 -15.89 -5.79
N THR A 474 3.34 -17.16 -6.02
CA THR A 474 3.51 -17.79 -7.35
C THR A 474 2.47 -18.86 -7.66
N SER A 475 1.62 -19.25 -6.70
CA SER A 475 0.66 -20.36 -6.84
C SER A 475 -0.28 -20.23 -8.06
N TRP A 476 -0.63 -19.01 -8.47
CA TRP A 476 -1.46 -18.72 -9.65
C TRP A 476 -0.77 -19.03 -10.99
N LEU A 477 0.55 -19.19 -10.98
CA LEU A 477 1.35 -19.55 -12.17
C LEU A 477 1.35 -21.05 -12.44
N ALA A 478 0.90 -21.87 -11.49
CA ALA A 478 0.76 -23.32 -11.61
C ALA A 478 2.03 -24.02 -12.15
N GLY A 479 3.22 -23.59 -11.74
CA GLY A 479 4.49 -24.17 -12.16
C GLY A 479 4.89 -23.90 -13.62
N GLN A 480 4.27 -22.93 -14.26
CA GLN A 480 4.55 -22.60 -15.67
C GLN A 480 5.88 -21.88 -15.88
N LEU A 481 6.47 -21.31 -14.84
CA LEU A 481 7.76 -20.65 -14.85
C LEU A 481 8.75 -21.42 -13.99
N ALA A 482 10.03 -21.29 -14.27
CA ALA A 482 11.07 -21.93 -13.47
C ALA A 482 11.15 -21.28 -12.08
N GLU A 483 11.16 -22.13 -11.05
CA GLU A 483 11.21 -21.75 -9.64
C GLU A 483 12.39 -22.42 -8.94
N ASP A 484 12.85 -21.81 -7.85
CA ASP A 484 13.81 -22.47 -6.95
C ASP A 484 13.09 -23.46 -6.01
N SER A 485 13.85 -24.13 -5.14
CA SER A 485 13.31 -25.12 -4.18
C SER A 485 12.33 -24.54 -3.15
N HIS A 486 12.18 -23.22 -3.08
CA HIS A 486 11.27 -22.51 -2.17
C HIS A 486 10.11 -21.83 -2.93
N GLY A 487 10.00 -22.04 -4.24
CA GLY A 487 8.95 -21.48 -5.08
C GLY A 487 9.18 -20.06 -5.59
N PHE A 488 10.37 -19.45 -5.34
CA PHE A 488 10.72 -18.15 -5.89
C PHE A 488 11.07 -18.24 -7.37
N LEU A 489 10.65 -17.27 -8.17
CA LEU A 489 10.88 -17.26 -9.62
C LEU A 489 12.36 -17.07 -9.95
N LEU A 490 12.89 -17.95 -10.78
CA LEU A 490 14.24 -17.86 -11.33
C LEU A 490 14.24 -16.86 -12.51
N THR A 491 15.31 -16.05 -12.61
CA THR A 491 15.48 -15.07 -13.69
C THR A 491 16.91 -15.08 -14.22
N GLY A 492 17.08 -14.62 -15.45
CA GLY A 492 18.39 -14.46 -16.08
C GLY A 492 19.22 -15.74 -16.09
N THR A 493 20.45 -15.64 -15.61
CA THR A 493 21.39 -16.78 -15.54
C THR A 493 20.99 -17.85 -14.52
N GLY A 494 20.04 -17.58 -13.63
CA GLY A 494 19.48 -18.56 -12.70
C GLY A 494 18.50 -19.53 -13.34
N VAL A 495 18.01 -19.24 -14.54
CA VAL A 495 17.09 -20.11 -15.28
C VAL A 495 17.87 -21.26 -15.91
N PRO A 496 17.46 -22.55 -15.68
CA PRO A 496 18.11 -23.68 -16.31
C PRO A 496 18.05 -23.62 -17.84
N VAL A 497 19.17 -23.85 -18.51
CA VAL A 497 19.28 -23.83 -19.99
C VAL A 497 18.44 -24.92 -20.66
N SER A 498 18.02 -25.93 -19.90
CA SER A 498 17.25 -27.11 -20.36
C SER A 498 15.85 -27.09 -19.74
N GLY A 499 15.09 -26.02 -19.90
CA GLY A 499 13.69 -25.93 -19.45
C GLY A 499 12.68 -26.52 -20.46
N PRO A 500 11.42 -26.79 -20.03
CA PRO A 500 10.36 -27.18 -20.93
C PRO A 500 10.12 -26.07 -21.95
N GLY A 501 10.50 -26.29 -23.21
CA GLY A 501 10.36 -25.32 -24.30
C GLY A 501 11.62 -25.18 -25.17
N GLY A 502 12.75 -25.81 -24.81
CA GLY A 502 13.94 -25.90 -25.68
C GLY A 502 14.62 -24.56 -26.01
N GLN A 503 14.52 -23.56 -25.12
CA GLN A 503 15.22 -22.29 -25.34
C GLN A 503 16.73 -22.45 -25.25
N THR A 504 17.43 -22.08 -26.31
CA THR A 504 18.89 -22.07 -26.41
C THR A 504 19.50 -20.72 -26.02
N THR A 505 18.67 -19.71 -25.72
CA THR A 505 19.13 -18.35 -25.36
C THR A 505 18.96 -18.08 -23.88
N THR A 506 19.98 -17.55 -23.24
CA THR A 506 19.92 -17.08 -21.84
C THR A 506 18.89 -15.93 -21.75
N PRO A 507 17.91 -16.00 -20.81
CA PRO A 507 16.99 -14.89 -20.59
C PRO A 507 17.71 -13.60 -20.18
N LEU A 508 17.07 -12.45 -20.42
CA LEU A 508 17.56 -11.17 -19.91
C LEU A 508 17.58 -11.16 -18.37
N PHE A 509 18.34 -10.27 -17.75
CA PHE A 509 18.66 -10.32 -16.31
C PHE A 509 17.46 -10.56 -15.37
N LEU A 510 16.32 -9.88 -15.58
CA LEU A 510 15.10 -10.06 -14.79
C LEU A 510 14.03 -10.88 -15.53
N GLU A 511 14.33 -11.39 -16.71
CA GLU A 511 13.42 -12.23 -17.49
C GLU A 511 13.38 -13.64 -16.93
N THR A 512 12.18 -14.21 -16.89
CA THR A 512 11.91 -15.56 -16.40
C THR A 512 12.26 -16.63 -17.46
N SER A 513 11.86 -17.86 -17.23
CA SER A 513 11.99 -18.96 -18.22
C SER A 513 11.09 -18.80 -19.45
N ARG A 514 10.22 -17.81 -19.50
CA ARG A 514 9.41 -17.46 -20.67
C ARG A 514 9.76 -16.07 -21.18
N PRO A 515 10.06 -15.93 -22.50
CA PRO A 515 10.35 -14.63 -23.09
C PRO A 515 9.20 -13.64 -22.91
N GLY A 516 9.53 -12.36 -22.61
CA GLY A 516 8.55 -11.30 -22.40
C GLY A 516 7.89 -11.31 -21.02
N ILE A 517 8.22 -12.28 -20.15
CA ILE A 517 7.73 -12.34 -18.77
C ILE A 517 8.90 -12.11 -17.82
N PHE A 518 8.79 -11.07 -17.00
CA PHE A 518 9.82 -10.65 -16.04
C PHE A 518 9.34 -10.86 -14.60
N ALA A 519 10.28 -11.03 -13.67
CA ALA A 519 9.99 -11.10 -12.24
C ALA A 519 10.86 -10.11 -11.47
N VAL A 520 10.24 -9.35 -10.54
CA VAL A 520 10.91 -8.29 -9.79
C VAL A 520 10.47 -8.27 -8.33
N GLY A 521 11.34 -7.79 -7.46
CA GLY A 521 11.10 -7.69 -6.03
C GLY A 521 11.08 -9.04 -5.34
N ASP A 522 10.32 -9.15 -4.27
CA ASP A 522 10.41 -10.27 -3.32
C ASP A 522 9.94 -11.62 -3.88
N VAL A 523 9.22 -11.65 -4.99
CA VAL A 523 8.81 -12.90 -5.67
C VAL A 523 9.99 -13.58 -6.39
N ARG A 524 11.06 -12.82 -6.68
CA ARG A 524 12.22 -13.30 -7.42
C ARG A 524 13.23 -13.99 -6.51
N SER A 525 13.78 -15.12 -6.95
CA SER A 525 14.90 -15.80 -6.29
C SER A 525 16.14 -14.91 -6.24
N GLY A 526 16.78 -14.86 -5.08
CA GLY A 526 17.98 -14.03 -4.86
C GLY A 526 17.72 -12.51 -4.77
N SER A 527 16.46 -12.04 -4.73
CA SER A 527 16.16 -10.62 -4.53
C SER A 527 16.55 -10.13 -3.13
N VAL A 528 17.01 -8.88 -3.04
CA VAL A 528 17.27 -8.23 -1.77
C VAL A 528 15.95 -7.70 -1.23
N LYS A 529 15.47 -8.23 -0.09
CA LYS A 529 14.18 -7.90 0.53
C LYS A 529 14.19 -6.48 1.13
N ARG A 530 14.18 -5.46 0.27
CA ARG A 530 14.19 -4.02 0.61
C ARG A 530 13.38 -3.23 -0.40
N ALA A 531 12.64 -2.21 0.07
CA ALA A 531 11.86 -1.33 -0.79
C ALA A 531 12.71 -0.68 -1.89
N ALA A 532 13.90 -0.16 -1.55
CA ALA A 532 14.80 0.46 -2.54
C ALA A 532 15.29 -0.53 -3.61
N ALA A 533 15.61 -1.78 -3.24
CA ALA A 533 16.01 -2.81 -4.20
C ALA A 533 14.83 -3.18 -5.11
N ALA A 534 13.65 -3.35 -4.54
CA ALA A 534 12.42 -3.65 -5.29
C ALA A 534 12.08 -2.54 -6.30
N ILE A 535 12.19 -1.26 -5.90
CA ILE A 535 12.04 -0.09 -6.79
C ILE A 535 13.05 -0.15 -7.94
N GLY A 536 14.32 -0.43 -7.63
CA GLY A 536 15.39 -0.53 -8.63
C GLY A 536 15.16 -1.66 -9.63
N GLU A 537 14.72 -2.84 -9.17
CA GLU A 537 14.38 -3.96 -10.04
C GLU A 537 13.17 -3.64 -10.94
N GLY A 538 12.11 -3.00 -10.39
CA GLY A 538 10.95 -2.58 -11.17
C GLY A 538 11.31 -1.61 -12.29
N SER A 539 12.15 -0.61 -11.98
CA SER A 539 12.66 0.34 -12.97
C SER A 539 13.51 -0.35 -14.05
N MET A 540 14.44 -1.22 -13.64
CA MET A 540 15.32 -1.93 -14.56
C MET A 540 14.54 -2.88 -15.50
N ALA A 541 13.50 -3.55 -14.98
CA ALA A 541 12.69 -4.44 -15.78
C ALA A 541 12.00 -3.74 -16.95
N VAL A 542 11.57 -2.49 -16.76
CA VAL A 542 10.97 -1.70 -17.86
C VAL A 542 11.96 -1.53 -19.01
N ARG A 543 13.23 -1.22 -18.72
CA ARG A 543 14.26 -1.14 -19.76
C ARG A 543 14.40 -2.46 -20.52
N LEU A 544 14.39 -3.58 -19.80
CA LEU A 544 14.49 -4.92 -20.42
C LEU A 544 13.22 -5.26 -21.24
N VAL A 545 12.06 -4.76 -20.84
CA VAL A 545 10.81 -4.85 -21.63
C VAL A 545 10.99 -4.15 -22.97
N PHE A 546 11.54 -2.93 -23.00
CA PHE A 546 11.83 -2.24 -24.26
C PHE A 546 12.79 -3.04 -25.16
N ASP A 547 13.88 -3.56 -24.60
CA ASP A 547 14.85 -4.37 -25.36
C ASP A 547 14.15 -5.61 -25.98
N ARG A 548 13.18 -6.19 -25.26
CA ARG A 548 12.39 -7.33 -25.75
C ARG A 548 11.40 -6.92 -26.86
N LEU A 549 10.65 -5.85 -26.68
CA LEU A 549 9.68 -5.35 -27.65
C LEU A 549 10.35 -4.97 -28.97
N GLN A 550 11.53 -4.33 -28.92
CA GLN A 550 12.33 -4.02 -30.11
C GLN A 550 12.80 -5.28 -30.84
N SER A 551 13.24 -6.32 -30.09
CA SER A 551 13.71 -7.58 -30.69
C SER A 551 12.61 -8.37 -31.40
N THR A 552 11.35 -8.18 -31.04
CA THR A 552 10.19 -8.86 -31.62
C THR A 552 9.49 -8.09 -32.75
N GLY A 553 9.98 -6.89 -33.09
CA GLY A 553 9.36 -6.02 -34.11
C GLY A 553 8.00 -5.41 -33.68
N SER A 554 7.65 -5.52 -32.40
CA SER A 554 6.42 -4.99 -31.80
C SER A 554 6.58 -3.58 -31.24
N ALA A 555 7.51 -2.80 -31.75
CA ALA A 555 8.01 -1.56 -31.13
C ALA A 555 7.14 -0.31 -31.35
N ASP A 556 6.00 -0.40 -32.04
CA ASP A 556 5.07 0.74 -32.04
C ASP A 556 4.21 0.68 -30.78
N PRO A 557 4.34 1.65 -29.86
CA PRO A 557 3.48 1.73 -28.67
C PRO A 557 2.02 1.78 -29.13
N ILE A 558 1.15 0.97 -28.51
CA ILE A 558 -0.28 1.09 -28.72
C ILE A 558 -0.70 2.41 -28.07
N GLU A 559 -1.11 3.39 -28.88
CA GLU A 559 -1.72 4.61 -28.36
C GLU A 559 -2.97 4.24 -27.55
N LEU A 560 -2.83 4.18 -26.23
CA LEU A 560 -4.00 4.29 -25.36
C LEU A 560 -4.56 5.69 -25.60
N GLY A 561 -5.68 5.78 -26.30
CA GLY A 561 -6.30 7.04 -26.70
C GLY A 561 -6.35 8.07 -25.56
N THR A 562 -5.24 8.74 -25.33
CA THR A 562 -5.16 10.02 -24.63
C THR A 562 -5.50 11.11 -25.65
N SER A 563 -6.68 11.01 -26.27
CA SER A 563 -7.32 12.21 -26.76
C SER A 563 -7.70 13.02 -25.52
N LEU A 564 -6.75 13.83 -25.05
CA LEU A 564 -7.12 15.00 -24.28
C LEU A 564 -8.16 15.74 -25.12
N PRO A 565 -9.40 15.95 -24.64
CA PRO A 565 -10.34 16.80 -25.38
C PRO A 565 -9.71 18.18 -25.46
N GLY A 566 -9.38 18.58 -26.68
CA GLY A 566 -8.98 19.90 -27.18
C GLY A 566 -8.13 20.78 -26.26
N ALA A 567 -6.90 21.04 -26.74
CA ALA A 567 -6.11 22.20 -26.32
C ALA A 567 -6.88 23.50 -26.53
#